data_deebf0d8292a234510cb9fa5893eea72
#
_entry.id   deebf0d8292a234510cb9fa5893eea72
#
_cell.length_a   1.000
_cell.length_b   1.000
_cell.length_c   1.000
_cell.angle_alpha   90.00
_cell.angle_beta   90.00
_cell.angle_gamma   90.00
#
_symmetry.space_group_name_H-M   'P 1'
#
loop_
_entity.id
_entity.type
_entity.pdbx_description
1 polymer ?
#
loop_
_entity_poly.entity_id
_entity_poly.type
_entity_poly.pdbx_seq_one_letter_code
_entity_poly.pdbx_strand_id
1 'polypeptide(L)'
;MTDRGLSPVVGVALMVVVVVLLGVVVGTLAFGFDDRLGEPAPQVALDVTAYSADGADNSGRPYIEIHHRAGETADGTEVFIRDESGTEIPWSSVWTAGPTVGPGSYAHVDGCGSDGALDVIAAAGQTYSIVFRSEGRTLVIYEVAVPSPPAGVGC
;
A
#
# COMPACT_ATOMS: atom_id res chain seq x y z
N MET A 1 -57.41 1.78 -45.29
CA MET A 1 -56.17 1.91 -44.50
C MET A 1 -56.00 0.60 -43.78
N THR A 2 -55.14 -0.26 -44.33
CA THR A 2 -54.87 -1.60 -43.74
C THR A 2 -53.77 -1.45 -42.73
N ASP A 3 -54.17 -1.45 -41.43
CA ASP A 3 -53.26 -1.64 -40.32
C ASP A 3 -52.60 -3.03 -40.44
N ARG A 4 -51.37 -3.05 -40.90
CA ARG A 4 -50.53 -4.25 -40.84
C ARG A 4 -50.03 -4.40 -39.42
N GLY A 5 -50.78 -5.10 -38.61
CA GLY A 5 -50.36 -5.52 -37.30
C GLY A 5 -49.00 -6.21 -37.42
N LEU A 6 -47.99 -5.73 -36.71
CA LEU A 6 -46.70 -6.38 -36.61
C LEU A 6 -46.94 -7.85 -36.25
N SER A 7 -46.40 -8.76 -37.06
CA SER A 7 -46.58 -10.20 -36.83
C SER A 7 -46.08 -10.55 -35.41
N PRO A 8 -46.83 -11.33 -34.62
CA PRO A 8 -46.42 -11.76 -33.28
C PRO A 8 -45.02 -12.39 -33.26
N VAL A 9 -44.64 -13.01 -34.37
CA VAL A 9 -43.31 -13.61 -34.57
C VAL A 9 -42.19 -12.55 -34.55
N VAL A 10 -42.42 -11.39 -35.15
CA VAL A 10 -41.46 -10.29 -35.15
C VAL A 10 -41.25 -9.73 -33.73
N GLY A 11 -42.35 -9.63 -32.95
CA GLY A 11 -42.28 -9.18 -31.55
C GLY A 11 -41.45 -10.12 -30.66
N VAL A 12 -41.69 -11.44 -30.81
CA VAL A 12 -40.91 -12.46 -30.07
C VAL A 12 -39.45 -12.45 -30.49
N ALA A 13 -39.16 -12.36 -31.79
CA ALA A 13 -37.80 -12.31 -32.30
C ALA A 13 -37.04 -11.09 -31.76
N LEU A 14 -37.67 -9.93 -31.74
CA LEU A 14 -37.09 -8.69 -31.23
C LEU A 14 -36.84 -8.77 -29.72
N MET A 15 -37.75 -9.38 -28.95
CA MET A 15 -37.59 -9.61 -27.52
C MET A 15 -36.40 -10.51 -27.23
N VAL A 16 -36.23 -11.61 -27.99
CA VAL A 16 -35.07 -12.51 -27.83
C VAL A 16 -33.75 -11.79 -28.13
N VAL A 17 -33.69 -10.98 -29.19
CA VAL A 17 -32.51 -10.20 -29.54
C VAL A 17 -32.14 -9.22 -28.41
N VAL A 18 -33.12 -8.52 -27.87
CA VAL A 18 -32.88 -7.56 -26.76
C VAL A 18 -32.38 -8.29 -25.52
N VAL A 19 -32.95 -9.43 -25.15
CA VAL A 19 -32.51 -10.21 -23.98
C VAL A 19 -31.10 -10.73 -24.18
N VAL A 20 -30.74 -11.20 -25.36
CA VAL A 20 -29.39 -11.67 -25.67
C VAL A 20 -28.37 -10.50 -25.59
N LEU A 21 -28.69 -9.35 -26.16
CA LEU A 21 -27.83 -8.16 -26.09
C LEU A 21 -27.64 -7.69 -24.65
N LEU A 22 -28.70 -7.65 -23.84
CA LEU A 22 -28.60 -7.30 -22.43
C LEU A 22 -27.77 -8.33 -21.66
N GLY A 23 -27.93 -9.62 -21.96
CA GLY A 23 -27.14 -10.70 -21.36
C GLY A 23 -25.65 -10.57 -21.67
N VAL A 24 -25.30 -10.21 -22.91
CA VAL A 24 -23.88 -9.96 -23.29
C VAL A 24 -23.34 -8.74 -22.57
N VAL A 25 -24.09 -7.63 -22.51
CA VAL A 25 -23.63 -6.41 -21.81
C VAL A 25 -23.44 -6.67 -20.32
N VAL A 26 -24.41 -7.33 -19.66
CA VAL A 26 -24.28 -7.66 -18.23
C VAL A 26 -23.14 -8.67 -18.00
N GLY A 27 -23.01 -9.66 -18.88
CA GLY A 27 -21.92 -10.63 -18.81
C GLY A 27 -20.54 -9.96 -18.92
N THR A 28 -20.34 -9.09 -19.90
CA THR A 28 -19.06 -8.38 -20.07
C THR A 28 -18.74 -7.45 -18.90
N LEU A 29 -19.75 -6.81 -18.31
CA LEU A 29 -19.56 -6.00 -17.11
C LEU A 29 -19.23 -6.88 -15.89
N ALA A 30 -19.91 -8.00 -15.69
CA ALA A 30 -19.70 -8.89 -14.56
C ALA A 30 -18.32 -9.56 -14.59
N PHE A 31 -17.89 -10.06 -15.74
CA PHE A 31 -16.58 -10.72 -15.90
C PHE A 31 -15.40 -9.73 -16.07
N GLY A 32 -15.67 -8.51 -16.51
CA GLY A 32 -14.64 -7.48 -16.65
C GLY A 32 -14.33 -6.71 -15.36
N PHE A 33 -15.08 -6.95 -14.28
CA PHE A 33 -14.81 -6.33 -12.99
C PHE A 33 -13.69 -7.04 -12.21
N ASP A 34 -13.60 -8.38 -12.31
CA ASP A 34 -12.60 -9.16 -11.58
C ASP A 34 -11.16 -8.79 -11.99
N ASP A 35 -10.90 -8.59 -13.27
CA ASP A 35 -9.56 -8.20 -13.77
C ASP A 35 -9.15 -6.76 -13.39
N ARG A 36 -10.09 -5.95 -12.87
CA ARG A 36 -9.83 -4.57 -12.45
C ARG A 36 -9.68 -4.40 -10.95
N LEU A 37 -10.07 -5.41 -10.18
CA LEU A 37 -9.84 -5.48 -8.75
C LEU A 37 -8.47 -6.12 -8.55
N GLY A 38 -7.38 -5.36 -8.69
CA GLY A 38 -6.04 -5.87 -8.40
C GLY A 38 -5.95 -6.38 -6.97
N GLU A 39 -4.83 -6.99 -6.65
CA GLU A 39 -4.55 -7.52 -5.32
C GLU A 39 -4.83 -6.46 -4.24
N PRO A 40 -5.66 -6.77 -3.23
CA PRO A 40 -5.91 -5.85 -2.13
C PRO A 40 -4.62 -5.62 -1.35
N ALA A 41 -4.42 -4.39 -0.86
CA ALA A 41 -3.32 -4.11 0.03
C ALA A 41 -3.42 -4.95 1.29
N PRO A 42 -2.29 -5.47 1.82
CA PRO A 42 -2.28 -6.25 3.05
C PRO A 42 -2.81 -5.40 4.21
N GLN A 43 -3.66 -6.01 5.04
CA GLN A 43 -4.16 -5.37 6.24
C GLN A 43 -3.15 -5.59 7.36
N VAL A 44 -2.42 -4.54 7.72
CA VAL A 44 -1.36 -4.56 8.70
C VAL A 44 -1.66 -3.60 9.85
N ALA A 45 -1.32 -4.00 11.06
CA ALA A 45 -1.31 -3.14 12.23
C ALA A 45 0.15 -2.82 12.57
N LEU A 46 0.54 -1.58 12.33
CA LEU A 46 1.88 -1.09 12.61
C LEU A 46 1.88 -0.25 13.90
N ASP A 47 2.99 -0.26 14.59
CA ASP A 47 3.27 0.56 15.77
C ASP A 47 4.65 1.17 15.65
N VAL A 48 4.82 2.38 16.13
CA VAL A 48 6.06 3.11 15.99
C VAL A 48 6.59 3.51 17.34
N THR A 49 7.84 3.21 17.56
CA THR A 49 8.59 3.66 18.72
C THR A 49 9.73 4.57 18.25
N ALA A 50 9.81 5.77 18.80
CA ALA A 50 10.92 6.67 18.55
C ALA A 50 11.93 6.60 19.70
N TYR A 51 13.18 6.67 19.32
CA TYR A 51 14.30 6.69 20.24
C TYR A 51 15.12 7.95 20.01
N SER A 52 15.46 8.63 21.11
CA SER A 52 16.41 9.74 21.08
C SER A 52 17.84 9.24 21.18
N ALA A 53 18.79 10.10 20.86
CA ALA A 53 20.21 9.79 20.81
C ALA A 53 20.90 9.59 22.19
N ASP A 54 20.15 9.32 23.26
CA ASP A 54 20.66 9.34 24.63
C ASP A 54 21.50 8.10 25.01
N GLY A 55 21.71 7.18 24.08
CA GLY A 55 22.43 5.94 24.34
C GLY A 55 23.56 5.67 23.34
N ALA A 56 24.34 4.64 23.66
CA ALA A 56 25.36 4.10 22.75
C ALA A 56 24.73 3.41 21.51
N ASP A 57 23.44 3.24 21.57
CA ASP A 57 22.67 2.64 20.48
C ASP A 57 22.64 3.59 19.29
N ASN A 58 22.70 3.03 18.10
CA ASN A 58 22.70 3.77 16.85
C ASN A 58 23.76 4.89 16.73
N SER A 59 24.90 4.75 17.41
CA SER A 59 26.00 5.74 17.38
C SER A 59 25.58 7.16 17.81
N GLY A 60 24.59 7.28 18.68
CA GLY A 60 24.07 8.56 19.17
C GLY A 60 23.16 9.30 18.21
N ARG A 61 22.59 8.61 17.22
CA ARG A 61 21.63 9.18 16.28
C ARG A 61 20.20 8.81 16.68
N PRO A 62 19.25 9.75 16.49
CA PRO A 62 17.84 9.43 16.69
C PRO A 62 17.36 8.46 15.61
N TYR A 63 16.42 7.59 15.98
CA TYR A 63 15.82 6.63 15.06
C TYR A 63 14.39 6.30 15.48
N ILE A 64 13.65 5.71 14.57
CA ILE A 64 12.35 5.10 14.85
C ILE A 64 12.40 3.62 14.51
N GLU A 65 11.61 2.84 15.23
CA GLU A 65 11.32 1.46 14.89
C GLU A 65 9.85 1.33 14.51
N ILE A 66 9.61 0.82 13.32
CA ILE A 66 8.28 0.54 12.80
C ILE A 66 8.04 -0.95 12.97
N HIS A 67 7.20 -1.31 13.93
CA HIS A 67 6.91 -2.70 14.28
C HIS A 67 5.62 -3.18 13.60
N HIS A 68 5.65 -4.32 12.95
CA HIS A 68 4.46 -5.02 12.53
C HIS A 68 3.91 -5.85 13.70
N ARG A 69 2.79 -5.42 14.27
CA ARG A 69 2.18 -6.05 15.46
C ARG A 69 1.25 -7.19 15.11
N ALA A 70 0.43 -7.01 14.09
CA ALA A 70 -0.57 -8.00 13.69
C ALA A 70 -1.03 -7.76 12.25
N GLY A 71 -1.69 -8.74 11.67
CA GLY A 71 -2.27 -8.67 10.34
C GLY A 71 -1.60 -9.61 9.36
N GLU A 72 -1.78 -9.33 8.09
CA GLU A 72 -1.29 -10.16 6.99
C GLU A 72 0.22 -9.98 6.80
N THR A 73 0.85 -11.00 6.25
CA THR A 73 2.25 -10.94 5.85
C THR A 73 2.36 -10.53 4.39
N ALA A 74 3.24 -9.58 4.08
CA ALA A 74 3.52 -9.11 2.73
C ALA A 74 4.98 -9.38 2.35
N ASP A 75 5.29 -9.35 1.05
CA ASP A 75 6.66 -9.38 0.56
C ASP A 75 7.35 -8.04 0.85
N GLY A 76 8.53 -8.08 1.44
CA GLY A 76 9.29 -6.87 1.79
C GLY A 76 9.82 -6.09 0.58
N THR A 77 9.72 -6.65 -0.62
CA THR A 77 10.01 -5.93 -1.88
C THR A 77 8.81 -5.18 -2.45
N GLU A 78 7.60 -5.48 -1.97
CA GLU A 78 6.36 -4.80 -2.35
C GLU A 78 5.94 -3.74 -1.33
N VAL A 79 6.54 -3.76 -0.14
CA VAL A 79 6.33 -2.75 0.91
C VAL A 79 7.50 -1.77 0.91
N PHE A 80 7.19 -0.49 0.85
CA PHE A 80 8.17 0.59 0.80
C PHE A 80 7.99 1.53 1.98
N ILE A 81 9.09 2.10 2.45
CA ILE A 81 9.11 3.22 3.38
C ILE A 81 9.39 4.47 2.55
N ARG A 82 8.52 5.45 2.65
CA ARG A 82 8.58 6.73 1.94
C ARG A 82 8.71 7.87 2.93
N ASP A 83 9.63 8.78 2.70
CA ASP A 83 9.78 10.03 3.45
C ASP A 83 8.89 11.17 2.91
N GLU A 84 8.94 12.34 3.54
CA GLU A 84 8.18 13.53 3.12
C GLU A 84 8.64 14.08 1.77
N SER A 85 9.89 13.87 1.39
CA SER A 85 10.42 14.28 0.09
C SER A 85 9.89 13.43 -1.06
N GLY A 86 9.29 12.28 -0.74
CA GLY A 86 8.79 11.29 -1.68
C GLY A 86 9.81 10.23 -2.07
N THR A 87 10.98 10.22 -1.40
CA THR A 87 11.98 9.16 -1.59
C THR A 87 11.49 7.86 -0.97
N GLU A 88 11.70 6.75 -1.66
CA GLU A 88 11.25 5.42 -1.25
C GLU A 88 12.38 4.42 -1.21
N ILE A 89 12.36 3.58 -0.19
CA ILE A 89 13.18 2.37 -0.15
C ILE A 89 12.30 1.14 0.12
N PRO A 90 12.60 -0.03 -0.42
CA PRO A 90 11.89 -1.24 -0.06
C PRO A 90 12.19 -1.62 1.39
N TRP A 91 11.17 -2.13 2.08
CA TRP A 91 11.30 -2.63 3.45
C TRP A 91 12.47 -3.60 3.60
N SER A 92 12.60 -4.53 2.67
CA SER A 92 13.67 -5.54 2.66
C SER A 92 15.10 -4.96 2.54
N SER A 93 15.26 -3.70 2.18
CA SER A 93 16.56 -3.03 2.12
C SER A 93 17.05 -2.51 3.46
N VAL A 94 16.15 -2.34 4.43
CA VAL A 94 16.52 -1.90 5.79
C VAL A 94 17.21 -3.05 6.52
N TRP A 95 18.34 -2.79 7.12
CA TRP A 95 19.22 -3.84 7.68
C TRP A 95 18.58 -4.71 8.77
N THR A 96 17.59 -4.17 9.51
CA THR A 96 16.83 -4.91 10.53
C THR A 96 15.63 -5.64 9.96
N ALA A 97 15.16 -5.20 8.78
CA ALA A 97 13.98 -5.75 8.15
C ALA A 97 14.32 -7.03 7.39
N GLY A 98 13.50 -8.02 7.53
CA GLY A 98 13.64 -9.26 6.76
C GLY A 98 13.04 -9.14 5.36
N PRO A 99 13.08 -10.23 4.58
CA PRO A 99 12.50 -10.28 3.24
C PRO A 99 10.96 -10.19 3.26
N THR A 100 10.35 -10.33 4.42
CA THR A 100 8.89 -10.29 4.59
C THR A 100 8.49 -9.30 5.67
N VAL A 101 7.35 -8.66 5.48
CA VAL A 101 6.69 -7.80 6.46
C VAL A 101 5.60 -8.61 7.13
N GLY A 102 5.84 -9.09 8.33
CA GLY A 102 4.90 -9.95 9.06
C GLY A 102 4.95 -9.71 10.57
N PRO A 103 4.02 -10.29 11.34
CA PRO A 103 3.97 -10.10 12.78
C PRO A 103 5.31 -10.40 13.45
N GLY A 104 5.83 -9.42 14.19
CA GLY A 104 7.13 -9.49 14.86
C GLY A 104 8.31 -8.95 14.04
N SER A 105 8.13 -8.66 12.75
CA SER A 105 9.15 -7.92 12.00
C SER A 105 9.15 -6.44 12.36
N TYR A 106 10.31 -5.80 12.20
CA TYR A 106 10.43 -4.36 12.40
C TYR A 106 11.46 -3.76 11.44
N ALA A 107 11.28 -2.50 11.12
CA ALA A 107 12.26 -1.70 10.38
C ALA A 107 12.80 -0.60 11.28
N HIS A 108 14.13 -0.51 11.36
CA HIS A 108 14.84 0.57 12.01
C HIS A 108 15.15 1.65 10.97
N VAL A 109 14.67 2.84 11.19
CA VAL A 109 14.83 3.97 10.25
C VAL A 109 15.51 5.13 10.97
N ASP A 110 16.66 5.55 10.46
CA ASP A 110 17.39 6.73 10.92
C ASP A 110 17.79 7.68 9.77
N GLY A 111 17.59 7.26 8.54
CA GLY A 111 18.03 7.96 7.34
C GLY A 111 19.53 7.83 7.09
N CYS A 112 20.18 6.79 7.64
CA CYS A 112 21.62 6.55 7.52
C CYS A 112 21.90 5.09 7.14
N GLY A 113 23.04 4.83 6.56
CA GLY A 113 23.44 3.45 6.24
C GLY A 113 22.53 2.80 5.17
N SER A 114 21.82 1.72 5.50
CA SER A 114 20.98 0.97 4.55
C SER A 114 19.73 1.73 4.11
N ASP A 115 19.26 2.65 4.93
CA ASP A 115 18.13 3.55 4.68
C ASP A 115 18.55 4.99 4.40
N GLY A 116 19.83 5.22 4.13
CA GLY A 116 20.45 6.53 3.91
C GLY A 116 19.96 7.28 2.64
N ALA A 117 19.05 6.71 1.87
CA ALA A 117 18.35 7.43 0.83
C ALA A 117 17.17 8.24 1.38
N LEU A 118 16.63 7.84 2.54
CA LEU A 118 15.54 8.55 3.20
C LEU A 118 16.06 9.79 3.94
N ASP A 119 15.16 10.75 4.17
CA ASP A 119 15.47 11.90 5.00
C ASP A 119 15.87 11.47 6.42
N VAL A 120 16.90 12.10 6.95
CA VAL A 120 17.36 11.88 8.35
C VAL A 120 16.26 12.32 9.31
N ILE A 121 16.11 11.60 10.40
CA ILE A 121 15.16 12.01 11.45
C ILE A 121 15.70 13.28 12.13
N ALA A 122 15.05 14.39 11.90
CA ALA A 122 15.47 15.72 12.35
C ALA A 122 14.46 16.43 13.27
N ALA A 123 13.18 16.10 13.19
CA ALA A 123 12.13 16.82 13.91
C ALA A 123 10.97 15.91 14.36
N ALA A 124 10.34 16.30 15.46
CA ALA A 124 9.05 15.74 15.84
C ALA A 124 7.97 16.10 14.81
N GLY A 125 7.10 15.15 14.54
CA GLY A 125 6.05 15.31 13.54
C GLY A 125 6.52 15.08 12.10
N GLN A 126 7.80 14.85 11.86
CA GLN A 126 8.29 14.35 10.57
C GLN A 126 7.58 13.04 10.24
N THR A 127 7.10 12.89 9.01
CA THR A 127 6.27 11.74 8.63
C THR A 127 6.98 10.81 7.67
N TYR A 128 6.69 9.54 7.85
CA TYR A 128 7.04 8.49 6.91
C TYR A 128 5.75 7.74 6.52
N SER A 129 5.64 7.34 5.28
CA SER A 129 4.51 6.57 4.79
C SER A 129 4.96 5.15 4.50
N ILE A 130 4.18 4.18 4.93
CA ILE A 130 4.35 2.79 4.51
C ILE A 130 3.46 2.56 3.30
N VAL A 131 4.08 2.18 2.21
CA VAL A 131 3.46 2.11 0.90
C VAL A 131 3.52 0.68 0.40
N PHE A 132 2.39 0.14 -0.01
CA PHE A 132 2.30 -1.14 -0.70
C PHE A 132 2.22 -0.91 -2.21
N ARG A 133 3.02 -1.66 -2.95
CA ARG A 133 3.06 -1.59 -4.41
C ARG A 133 2.96 -3.00 -4.99
N SER A 134 1.87 -3.25 -5.70
CA SER A 134 1.66 -4.49 -6.44
C SER A 134 0.97 -4.19 -7.76
N GLU A 135 1.32 -4.89 -8.81
CA GLU A 135 0.72 -4.82 -10.15
C GLU A 135 0.60 -3.39 -10.72
N GLY A 136 1.59 -2.53 -10.44
CA GLY A 136 1.61 -1.13 -10.90
C GLY A 136 0.68 -0.18 -10.12
N ARG A 137 0.08 -0.65 -9.03
CA ARG A 137 -0.68 0.17 -8.08
C ARG A 137 0.17 0.52 -6.89
N THR A 138 -0.08 1.70 -6.34
CA THR A 138 0.59 2.21 -5.15
C THR A 138 -0.46 2.64 -4.15
N LEU A 139 -0.41 2.07 -2.96
CA LEU A 139 -1.36 2.35 -1.88
C LEU A 139 -0.58 2.71 -0.61
N VAL A 140 -0.93 3.81 0.04
CA VAL A 140 -0.42 4.13 1.38
C VAL A 140 -1.24 3.30 2.36
N ILE A 141 -0.58 2.38 3.06
CA ILE A 141 -1.21 1.48 4.04
C ILE A 141 -1.10 1.99 5.46
N TYR A 142 -0.10 2.83 5.73
CA TYR A 142 0.08 3.44 7.05
C TYR A 142 0.89 4.74 6.93
N GLU A 143 0.61 5.69 7.81
CA GLU A 143 1.39 6.91 7.96
C GLU A 143 1.92 7.00 9.39
N VAL A 144 3.20 7.28 9.49
CA VAL A 144 3.97 7.28 10.73
C VAL A 144 4.48 8.67 10.98
N ALA A 145 4.13 9.26 12.13
CA ALA A 145 4.73 10.51 12.57
C ALA A 145 5.75 10.24 13.69
N VAL A 146 6.88 10.88 13.61
CA VAL A 146 7.90 10.84 14.67
C VAL A 146 7.33 11.46 15.93
N PRO A 147 7.08 10.70 17.01
CA PRO A 147 6.27 11.16 18.15
C PRO A 147 7.00 12.12 19.09
N SER A 148 8.32 12.11 19.09
CA SER A 148 9.14 12.94 19.99
C SER A 148 10.17 13.71 19.21
N PRO A 149 10.58 14.91 19.66
CA PRO A 149 11.70 15.58 19.04
C PRO A 149 12.96 14.74 19.26
N PRO A 150 13.60 14.28 18.17
CA PRO A 150 14.86 13.60 18.29
C PRO A 150 15.92 14.58 18.77
N ALA A 151 16.74 14.14 19.72
CA ALA A 151 17.97 14.82 20.07
C ALA A 151 19.13 13.98 19.53
N GLY A 152 20.02 14.58 18.80
CA GLY A 152 21.21 13.90 18.27
C GLY A 152 21.76 14.53 17.01
N VAL A 153 22.76 13.90 16.47
CA VAL A 153 23.44 14.32 15.24
C VAL A 153 22.91 13.51 14.04
N GLY A 154 22.86 14.16 12.89
CA GLY A 154 22.60 13.46 11.64
C GLY A 154 23.76 12.53 11.24
N CYS A 155 23.62 11.85 10.13
CA CYS A 155 24.70 11.05 9.58
C CYS A 155 25.94 11.89 9.33
#